data_2b541288b99e8ce3b009f356291be222
#
_entry.id   2b541288b99e8ce3b009f356291be222
#
_cell.length_a   1.000
_cell.length_b   1.000
_cell.length_c   1.000
_cell.angle_alpha   90.00
_cell.angle_beta   90.00
_cell.angle_gamma   90.00
#
_symmetry.space_group_name_H-M   'P 1'
#
loop_
_entity.id
_entity.type
_entity.pdbx_description
1 polymer ?
#
loop_
_entity_poly.entity_id
_entity_poly.type
_entity_poly.pdbx_seq_one_letter_code
_entity_poly.pdbx_strand_id
1 'polypeptide(L)'
;MHKTKTEDSFIIFSEKVNPILIKKTACEKGLSPHLVTKILNDNSYSQNLRMSLFVGLSDGSRIDQFRRGAFLNNEQVIATYSISGGKVGDMVEKLRQEIPDSKFKTLFLIDDFTASGKTYCRADGGGKLGKIFTSIFEPGGTFHPAVDHINLEVHILFYVATTDALENIRQGVEGWKKKNKKEFSC
;
A
#
# COMPACT_ATOMS: atom_id res chain seq x y z
N MET A 1 18.98 17.87 16.88
CA MET A 1 17.49 17.97 16.91
C MET A 1 16.96 16.56 16.78
N HIS A 2 16.40 15.96 17.85
CA HIS A 2 15.71 14.67 17.75
C HIS A 2 14.35 14.93 17.12
N LYS A 3 14.19 14.59 15.83
CA LYS A 3 12.85 14.46 15.25
C LYS A 3 12.08 13.37 16.01
N THR A 4 10.84 13.64 16.38
CA THR A 4 10.02 12.62 17.02
C THR A 4 9.64 11.56 16.00
N LYS A 5 9.53 10.29 16.42
CA LYS A 5 9.16 9.15 15.53
C LYS A 5 7.81 9.35 14.82
N THR A 6 6.96 10.24 15.35
CA THR A 6 5.67 10.62 14.76
C THR A 6 5.85 11.56 13.58
N GLU A 7 6.85 12.44 13.60
CA GLU A 7 7.18 13.34 12.50
C GLU A 7 7.60 12.59 11.25
N ASP A 8 8.45 11.54 11.38
CA ASP A 8 8.87 10.73 10.24
C ASP A 8 7.69 10.03 9.55
N SER A 9 6.73 9.53 10.32
CA SER A 9 5.53 8.88 9.80
C SER A 9 4.61 9.86 9.07
N PHE A 10 4.45 11.07 9.59
CA PHE A 10 3.71 12.14 8.93
C PHE A 10 4.39 12.59 7.63
N ILE A 11 5.72 12.68 7.62
CA ILE A 11 6.50 13.01 6.42
C ILE A 11 6.25 11.97 5.31
N ILE A 12 6.30 10.68 5.61
CA ILE A 12 6.02 9.64 4.59
C ILE A 12 4.61 9.77 4.04
N PHE A 13 3.61 10.01 4.88
CA PHE A 13 2.25 10.21 4.40
C PHE A 13 2.17 11.44 3.49
N SER A 14 2.67 12.59 3.93
CA SER A 14 2.57 13.85 3.20
C SER A 14 3.40 13.87 1.92
N GLU A 15 4.60 13.27 1.91
CA GLU A 15 5.52 13.33 0.78
C GLU A 15 5.41 12.16 -0.20
N LYS A 16 4.88 11.02 0.22
CA LYS A 16 4.83 9.81 -0.62
C LYS A 16 3.39 9.35 -0.87
N VAL A 17 2.60 9.14 0.17
CA VAL A 17 1.23 8.61 0.02
C VAL A 17 0.29 9.67 -0.56
N ASN A 18 0.29 10.85 0.04
CA ASN A 18 -0.62 11.94 -0.35
C ASN A 18 -0.47 12.37 -1.83
N PRO A 19 0.74 12.58 -2.38
CA PRO A 19 0.90 12.88 -3.80
C PRO A 19 0.37 11.80 -4.75
N ILE A 20 0.50 10.51 -4.37
CA ILE A 20 -0.06 9.39 -5.14
C ILE A 20 -1.58 9.50 -5.20
N LEU A 21 -2.23 9.69 -4.05
CA LEU A 21 -3.69 9.81 -3.96
C LEU A 21 -4.21 11.08 -4.65
N ILE A 22 -3.49 12.19 -4.54
CA ILE A 22 -3.82 13.43 -5.26
C ILE A 22 -3.77 13.19 -6.77
N LYS A 23 -2.70 12.58 -7.28
CA LYS A 23 -2.56 12.29 -8.71
C LYS A 23 -3.66 11.35 -9.20
N LYS A 24 -3.97 10.30 -8.45
CA LYS A 24 -5.05 9.37 -8.74
C LYS A 24 -6.40 10.09 -8.84
N THR A 25 -6.77 10.84 -7.81
CA THR A 25 -8.02 11.59 -7.78
C THR A 25 -8.11 12.64 -8.89
N ALA A 26 -7.01 13.34 -9.18
CA ALA A 26 -6.94 14.29 -10.26
C ALA A 26 -7.22 13.63 -11.62
N CYS A 27 -6.59 12.47 -11.86
CA CYS A 27 -6.79 11.70 -13.09
C CYS A 27 -8.26 11.26 -13.24
N GLU A 28 -8.86 10.70 -12.20
CA GLU A 28 -10.27 10.27 -12.19
C GLU A 28 -11.25 11.43 -12.46
N LYS A 29 -10.91 12.63 -12.03
CA LYS A 29 -11.74 13.85 -12.17
C LYS A 29 -11.40 14.69 -13.38
N GLY A 30 -10.39 14.34 -14.17
CA GLY A 30 -9.90 15.17 -15.26
C GLY A 30 -9.36 16.54 -14.79
N LEU A 31 -8.79 16.59 -13.57
CA LEU A 31 -8.22 17.79 -12.96
C LEU A 31 -6.70 17.81 -13.09
N SER A 32 -6.12 19.02 -13.06
CA SER A 32 -4.67 19.15 -12.89
C SER A 32 -4.25 18.74 -11.47
N PRO A 33 -3.22 17.90 -11.28
CA PRO A 33 -2.71 17.53 -9.96
C PRO A 33 -2.20 18.71 -9.12
N HIS A 34 -1.94 19.86 -9.75
CA HIS A 34 -1.52 21.08 -9.06
C HIS A 34 -2.65 21.78 -8.30
N LEU A 35 -3.91 21.41 -8.55
CA LEU A 35 -5.07 21.94 -7.83
C LEU A 35 -5.25 21.23 -6.47
N VAL A 36 -4.17 21.18 -5.69
CA VAL A 36 -4.07 20.38 -4.46
C VAL A 36 -5.21 20.65 -3.49
N THR A 37 -5.46 21.90 -3.15
CA THR A 37 -6.54 22.27 -2.18
C THR A 37 -7.91 21.83 -2.68
N LYS A 38 -8.19 21.96 -4.00
CA LYS A 38 -9.45 21.52 -4.56
C LYS A 38 -9.60 20.00 -4.49
N ILE A 39 -8.53 19.26 -4.77
CA ILE A 39 -8.51 17.79 -4.75
C ILE A 39 -8.67 17.27 -3.32
N LEU A 40 -7.95 17.83 -2.35
CA LEU A 40 -8.04 17.41 -0.94
C LEU A 40 -9.44 17.62 -0.34
N ASN A 41 -10.19 18.62 -0.83
CA ASN A 41 -11.57 18.89 -0.41
C ASN A 41 -12.62 18.12 -1.24
N ASP A 42 -12.20 17.34 -2.26
CA ASP A 42 -13.11 16.53 -3.05
C ASP A 42 -13.42 15.20 -2.33
N ASN A 43 -14.68 14.80 -2.32
CA ASN A 43 -15.11 13.54 -1.70
C ASN A 43 -14.41 12.32 -2.31
N SER A 44 -14.04 12.37 -3.59
CA SER A 44 -13.31 11.28 -4.26
C SER A 44 -11.92 11.06 -3.67
N TYR A 45 -11.24 12.13 -3.19
CA TYR A 45 -9.97 11.97 -2.47
C TYR A 45 -10.17 11.18 -1.17
N SER A 46 -11.18 11.56 -0.38
CA SER A 46 -11.51 10.86 0.87
C SER A 46 -11.90 9.39 0.60
N GLN A 47 -12.64 9.12 -0.48
CA GLN A 47 -12.98 7.76 -0.90
C GLN A 47 -11.73 6.98 -1.35
N ASN A 48 -10.83 7.57 -2.14
CA ASN A 48 -9.59 6.93 -2.56
C ASN A 48 -8.68 6.63 -1.37
N LEU A 49 -8.59 7.54 -0.41
CA LEU A 49 -7.87 7.30 0.84
C LEU A 49 -8.54 6.16 1.63
N ARG A 50 -9.86 6.12 1.73
CA ARG A 50 -10.59 5.06 2.44
C ARG A 50 -10.48 3.69 1.76
N MET A 51 -10.41 3.65 0.44
CA MET A 51 -10.16 2.44 -0.36
C MET A 51 -8.67 2.07 -0.45
N SER A 52 -7.80 2.72 0.30
CA SER A 52 -6.38 2.37 0.42
C SER A 52 -6.15 1.47 1.63
N LEU A 53 -5.35 0.42 1.43
CA LEU A 53 -4.94 -0.52 2.48
C LEU A 53 -3.44 -0.36 2.72
N PHE A 54 -3.05 -0.21 3.97
CA PHE A 54 -1.66 -0.04 4.41
C PHE A 54 -1.20 -1.29 5.16
N VAL A 55 -0.12 -1.92 4.68
CA VAL A 55 0.37 -3.18 5.22
C VAL A 55 1.84 -3.04 5.62
N GLY A 56 2.15 -3.32 6.88
CA GLY A 56 3.51 -3.44 7.36
C GLY A 56 4.18 -4.70 6.81
N LEU A 57 5.40 -4.57 6.30
CA LEU A 57 6.19 -5.70 5.78
C LEU A 57 7.00 -6.41 6.87
N SER A 58 7.16 -5.77 8.03
CA SER A 58 7.83 -6.33 9.20
C SER A 58 7.35 -5.65 10.49
N ASP A 59 7.72 -6.21 11.63
CA ASP A 59 7.46 -5.60 12.93
C ASP A 59 8.18 -4.24 13.10
N GLY A 60 9.29 -4.05 12.38
CA GLY A 60 10.03 -2.79 12.32
C GLY A 60 9.36 -1.69 11.47
N SER A 61 8.32 -2.01 10.70
CA SER A 61 7.65 -1.08 9.77
C SER A 61 7.04 0.16 10.41
N ARG A 62 6.93 0.19 11.74
CA ARG A 62 6.33 1.30 12.53
C ARG A 62 4.94 1.70 12.04
N ILE A 63 4.21 0.74 11.49
CA ILE A 63 2.92 0.98 10.83
C ILE A 63 1.88 1.58 11.78
N ASP A 64 1.92 1.27 13.09
CA ASP A 64 1.04 1.90 14.07
C ASP A 64 1.35 3.37 14.31
N GLN A 65 2.62 3.75 14.23
CA GLN A 65 3.03 5.15 14.32
C GLN A 65 2.61 5.88 13.03
N PHE A 66 2.80 5.24 11.87
CA PHE A 66 2.33 5.73 10.59
C PHE A 66 0.82 5.97 10.60
N ARG A 67 0.02 4.99 11.08
CA ARG A 67 -1.43 5.12 11.19
C ARG A 67 -1.84 6.33 12.01
N ARG A 68 -1.24 6.52 13.19
CA ARG A 68 -1.54 7.65 14.08
C ARG A 68 -1.12 8.98 13.48
N GLY A 69 0.07 9.05 12.88
CA GLY A 69 0.57 10.27 12.23
C GLY A 69 -0.20 10.67 10.97
N ALA A 70 -0.78 9.71 10.28
CA ALA A 70 -1.58 9.90 9.07
C ALA A 70 -3.10 9.97 9.33
N PHE A 71 -3.53 9.87 10.59
CA PHE A 71 -4.95 9.87 10.99
C PHE A 71 -5.81 8.82 10.28
N LEU A 72 -5.22 7.64 10.00
CA LEU A 72 -5.90 6.54 9.33
C LEU A 72 -6.76 5.72 10.28
N ASN A 73 -7.85 5.16 9.78
CA ASN A 73 -8.69 4.23 10.51
C ASN A 73 -7.96 2.90 10.78
N ASN A 74 -8.30 2.21 11.86
CA ASN A 74 -7.75 0.89 12.18
C ASN A 74 -8.02 -0.15 11.08
N GLU A 75 -9.14 0.00 10.40
CA GLU A 75 -9.63 -0.88 9.35
C GLU A 75 -8.94 -0.67 7.99
N GLN A 76 -7.95 0.23 7.93
CA GLN A 76 -7.11 0.47 6.75
C GLN A 76 -5.67 0.03 6.96
N VAL A 77 -5.32 -0.44 8.16
CA VAL A 77 -3.93 -0.69 8.53
C VAL A 77 -3.76 -2.08 9.10
N ILE A 78 -2.80 -2.80 8.56
CA ILE A 78 -2.42 -4.15 8.95
C ILE A 78 -0.97 -4.13 9.42
N ALA A 79 -0.73 -4.53 10.67
CA ALA A 79 0.59 -4.46 11.29
C ALA A 79 1.62 -5.37 10.60
N THR A 80 1.17 -6.51 10.08
CA THR A 80 2.03 -7.47 9.37
C THR A 80 1.23 -8.18 8.28
N TYR A 81 1.88 -8.51 7.17
CA TYR A 81 1.24 -9.22 6.07
C TYR A 81 0.77 -10.66 6.41
N SER A 82 1.20 -11.21 7.54
CA SER A 82 0.71 -12.48 8.07
C SER A 82 -0.55 -12.24 8.93
N ILE A 83 -1.69 -12.15 8.28
CA ILE A 83 -2.99 -11.86 8.91
C ILE A 83 -4.01 -12.95 8.60
N SER A 84 -4.98 -13.15 9.49
CA SER A 84 -6.08 -14.11 9.27
C SER A 84 -7.12 -13.57 8.27
N GLY A 85 -7.72 -14.47 7.48
CA GLY A 85 -8.78 -14.10 6.53
C GLY A 85 -10.00 -13.47 7.20
N GLY A 86 -10.34 -13.89 8.43
CA GLY A 86 -11.43 -13.28 9.20
C GLY A 86 -11.23 -11.78 9.41
N LYS A 87 -10.04 -11.37 9.86
CA LYS A 87 -9.74 -9.95 10.07
C LYS A 87 -9.77 -9.13 8.78
N VAL A 88 -9.30 -9.71 7.66
CA VAL A 88 -9.42 -9.04 6.34
C VAL A 88 -10.88 -8.91 5.92
N GLY A 89 -11.70 -9.93 6.19
CA GLY A 89 -13.16 -9.89 5.96
C GLY A 89 -13.83 -8.74 6.72
N ASP A 90 -13.56 -8.62 8.02
CA ASP A 90 -14.09 -7.54 8.88
C ASP A 90 -13.71 -6.15 8.34
N MET A 91 -12.48 -5.99 7.86
CA MET A 91 -12.01 -4.71 7.27
C MET A 91 -12.79 -4.37 6.00
N VAL A 92 -13.06 -5.35 5.15
CA VAL A 92 -13.87 -5.14 3.92
C VAL A 92 -15.33 -4.83 4.27
N GLU A 93 -15.90 -5.51 5.25
CA GLU A 93 -17.26 -5.25 5.70
C GLU A 93 -17.41 -3.80 6.20
N LYS A 94 -16.50 -3.34 7.03
CA LYS A 94 -16.48 -1.93 7.48
C LYS A 94 -16.25 -0.93 6.35
N LEU A 95 -15.41 -1.26 5.36
CA LEU A 95 -15.27 -0.44 4.17
C LEU A 95 -16.60 -0.31 3.43
N ARG A 96 -17.35 -1.41 3.26
CA ARG A 96 -18.64 -1.44 2.55
C ARG A 96 -19.76 -0.76 3.30
N GLN A 97 -19.69 -0.65 4.62
CA GLN A 97 -20.63 0.17 5.40
C GLN A 97 -20.50 1.67 5.05
N GLU A 98 -19.30 2.13 4.70
CA GLU A 98 -19.05 3.53 4.32
C GLU A 98 -19.17 3.74 2.79
N ILE A 99 -18.71 2.79 1.99
CA ILE A 99 -18.69 2.85 0.53
C ILE A 99 -19.24 1.50 0.00
N PRO A 100 -20.54 1.42 -0.33
CA PRO A 100 -21.16 0.17 -0.77
C PRO A 100 -20.44 -0.51 -1.94
N ASP A 101 -20.40 -1.84 -1.93
CA ASP A 101 -19.81 -2.70 -2.97
C ASP A 101 -18.31 -2.46 -3.24
N SER A 102 -17.63 -1.68 -2.40
CA SER A 102 -16.22 -1.35 -2.60
C SER A 102 -15.28 -2.47 -2.19
N LYS A 103 -14.07 -2.40 -2.75
CA LYS A 103 -12.89 -3.16 -2.39
C LYS A 103 -11.69 -2.22 -2.29
N PHE A 104 -10.61 -2.67 -1.68
CA PHE A 104 -9.37 -1.90 -1.69
C PHE A 104 -8.78 -1.82 -3.11
N LYS A 105 -8.48 -0.62 -3.57
CA LYS A 105 -7.95 -0.32 -4.91
C LYS A 105 -6.48 0.11 -4.90
N THR A 106 -5.99 0.56 -3.75
CA THR A 106 -4.59 0.96 -3.60
C THR A 106 -4.01 0.25 -2.39
N LEU A 107 -2.86 -0.39 -2.57
CA LEU A 107 -2.15 -1.10 -1.52
C LEU A 107 -0.79 -0.44 -1.29
N PHE A 108 -0.56 0.03 -0.08
CA PHE A 108 0.71 0.55 0.37
C PHE A 108 1.42 -0.48 1.25
N LEU A 109 2.54 -1.01 0.76
CA LEU A 109 3.41 -1.93 1.49
C LEU A 109 4.54 -1.12 2.12
N ILE A 110 4.61 -1.08 3.45
CA ILE A 110 5.48 -0.16 4.17
C ILE A 110 6.47 -0.94 5.03
N ASP A 111 7.76 -0.57 4.94
CA ASP A 111 8.79 -1.05 5.85
C ASP A 111 9.79 0.06 6.22
N ASP A 112 10.58 -0.16 7.27
CA ASP A 112 11.51 0.84 7.77
C ASP A 112 12.79 0.93 6.94
N PHE A 113 13.43 -0.21 6.63
CA PHE A 113 14.74 -0.22 6.00
C PHE A 113 14.96 -1.39 5.03
N THR A 114 15.70 -1.11 3.96
CA THR A 114 16.27 -2.16 3.11
C THR A 114 17.64 -1.76 2.56
N ALA A 115 18.63 -2.64 2.71
CA ALA A 115 19.98 -2.44 2.18
C ALA A 115 20.20 -3.16 0.84
N SER A 116 19.72 -4.38 0.69
CA SER A 116 19.95 -5.21 -0.51
C SER A 116 18.68 -5.56 -1.30
N GLY A 117 17.50 -5.35 -0.74
CA GLY A 117 16.23 -5.76 -1.35
C GLY A 117 15.96 -7.28 -1.36
N LYS A 118 16.96 -8.12 -1.10
CA LYS A 118 16.87 -9.59 -1.24
C LYS A 118 15.88 -10.27 -0.31
N THR A 119 15.58 -9.66 0.84
CA THR A 119 14.54 -10.17 1.76
C THR A 119 13.14 -10.00 1.18
N TYR A 120 12.96 -8.97 0.37
CA TYR A 120 11.66 -8.62 -0.25
C TYR A 120 11.43 -9.35 -1.54
N CYS A 121 12.44 -9.39 -2.42
CA CYS A 121 12.37 -10.10 -3.69
C CYS A 121 13.61 -10.99 -3.85
N ARG A 122 13.38 -12.25 -4.27
CA ARG A 122 14.41 -13.20 -4.67
C ARG A 122 14.27 -13.52 -6.14
N ALA A 123 15.36 -13.95 -6.76
CA ALA A 123 15.37 -14.32 -8.17
C ALA A 123 14.38 -15.45 -8.52
N ASP A 124 14.05 -16.32 -7.55
CA ASP A 124 13.06 -17.40 -7.68
C ASP A 124 11.59 -16.93 -7.60
N GLY A 125 11.36 -15.62 -7.40
CA GLY A 125 10.04 -15.04 -7.16
C GLY A 125 9.57 -15.15 -5.71
N GLY A 126 10.44 -15.63 -4.80
CA GLY A 126 10.20 -15.70 -3.36
C GLY A 126 10.44 -14.37 -2.66
N GLY A 127 10.49 -14.44 -1.32
CA GLY A 127 10.63 -13.27 -0.46
C GLY A 127 9.30 -12.74 0.08
N LYS A 128 9.33 -11.65 0.86
CA LYS A 128 8.14 -11.08 1.48
C LYS A 128 7.09 -10.66 0.45
N LEU A 129 7.53 -9.97 -0.62
CA LEU A 129 6.63 -9.48 -1.67
C LEU A 129 6.00 -10.62 -2.47
N GLY A 130 6.75 -11.68 -2.79
CA GLY A 130 6.19 -12.85 -3.46
C GLY A 130 5.06 -13.50 -2.66
N LYS A 131 5.20 -13.62 -1.34
CA LYS A 131 4.14 -14.15 -0.45
C LYS A 131 2.91 -13.24 -0.43
N ILE A 132 3.11 -11.93 -0.37
CA ILE A 132 2.01 -10.95 -0.38
C ILE A 132 1.28 -11.00 -1.71
N PHE A 133 2.00 -10.98 -2.83
CA PHE A 133 1.39 -11.04 -4.16
C PHE A 133 0.63 -12.36 -4.37
N THR A 134 1.15 -13.48 -3.91
CA THR A 134 0.42 -14.75 -3.91
C THR A 134 -0.89 -14.62 -3.11
N SER A 135 -0.82 -14.02 -1.91
CA SER A 135 -2.02 -13.81 -1.07
C SER A 135 -3.05 -12.85 -1.70
N ILE A 136 -2.62 -11.94 -2.56
CA ILE A 136 -3.48 -10.99 -3.28
C ILE A 136 -4.08 -11.63 -4.54
N PHE A 137 -3.24 -12.25 -5.36
CA PHE A 137 -3.61 -12.60 -6.74
C PHE A 137 -4.05 -14.05 -6.93
N GLU A 138 -3.74 -14.95 -6.00
CA GLU A 138 -4.15 -16.35 -6.11
C GLU A 138 -5.53 -16.59 -5.48
N PRO A 139 -6.40 -17.39 -6.12
CA PRO A 139 -7.66 -17.82 -5.53
C PRO A 139 -7.43 -18.52 -4.19
N GLY A 140 -8.11 -18.07 -3.14
CA GLY A 140 -7.90 -18.57 -1.76
C GLY A 140 -6.84 -17.82 -0.96
N GLY A 141 -6.14 -16.86 -1.56
CA GLY A 141 -5.24 -15.96 -0.83
C GLY A 141 -6.00 -15.05 0.14
N THR A 142 -5.40 -14.73 1.26
CA THR A 142 -6.04 -13.98 2.35
C THR A 142 -6.55 -12.60 1.91
N PHE A 143 -5.80 -11.90 1.06
CA PHE A 143 -6.20 -10.60 0.53
C PHE A 143 -7.05 -10.67 -0.74
N HIS A 144 -7.11 -11.84 -1.38
CA HIS A 144 -7.80 -12.01 -2.66
C HIS A 144 -9.25 -11.48 -2.67
N PRO A 145 -10.12 -11.77 -1.69
CA PRO A 145 -11.49 -11.27 -1.68
C PRO A 145 -11.61 -9.77 -1.39
N ALA A 146 -10.56 -9.16 -0.83
CA ALA A 146 -10.58 -7.79 -0.31
C ALA A 146 -10.17 -6.73 -1.34
N VAL A 147 -9.47 -7.11 -2.41
CA VAL A 147 -8.88 -6.17 -3.37
C VAL A 147 -9.63 -6.16 -4.71
N ASP A 148 -9.61 -5.03 -5.37
CA ASP A 148 -10.10 -4.88 -6.75
C ASP A 148 -8.97 -5.25 -7.73
N HIS A 149 -8.97 -6.51 -8.20
CA HIS A 149 -7.91 -7.04 -9.07
C HIS A 149 -7.77 -6.33 -10.42
N ILE A 150 -8.79 -5.63 -10.88
CA ILE A 150 -8.79 -4.94 -12.18
C ILE A 150 -8.06 -3.59 -12.05
N ASN A 151 -8.32 -2.89 -10.94
CA ASN A 151 -7.86 -1.52 -10.74
C ASN A 151 -6.84 -1.41 -9.58
N LEU A 152 -6.19 -2.52 -9.20
CA LEU A 152 -5.26 -2.51 -8.08
C LEU A 152 -3.95 -1.80 -8.44
N GLU A 153 -3.60 -0.81 -7.65
CA GLU A 153 -2.29 -0.18 -7.62
C GLU A 153 -1.55 -0.62 -6.37
N VAL A 154 -0.28 -1.03 -6.52
CA VAL A 154 0.57 -1.44 -5.40
C VAL A 154 1.75 -0.48 -5.29
N HIS A 155 1.96 0.11 -4.13
CA HIS A 155 3.08 0.99 -3.84
C HIS A 155 3.92 0.42 -2.71
N ILE A 156 5.23 0.33 -2.92
CA ILE A 156 6.18 -0.19 -1.93
C ILE A 156 6.99 0.98 -1.40
N LEU A 157 6.89 1.25 -0.11
CA LEU A 157 7.49 2.41 0.54
C LEU A 157 8.46 1.97 1.63
N PHE A 158 9.65 2.56 1.62
CA PHE A 158 10.65 2.41 2.67
C PHE A 158 10.96 3.76 3.29
N TYR A 159 11.17 3.79 4.61
CA TYR A 159 11.69 4.98 5.26
C TYR A 159 13.14 5.24 4.82
N VAL A 160 13.93 4.17 4.68
CA VAL A 160 15.30 4.24 4.17
C VAL A 160 15.57 3.05 3.26
N ALA A 161 16.11 3.31 2.07
CA ALA A 161 16.52 2.27 1.13
C ALA A 161 17.78 2.70 0.37
N THR A 162 18.64 1.76 0.02
CA THR A 162 19.72 2.01 -0.94
C THR A 162 19.17 1.97 -2.36
N THR A 163 19.85 2.64 -3.28
CA THR A 163 19.49 2.63 -4.71
C THR A 163 19.51 1.20 -5.27
N ASP A 164 20.52 0.41 -4.90
CA ASP A 164 20.65 -0.98 -5.34
C ASP A 164 19.49 -1.85 -4.83
N ALA A 165 19.05 -1.61 -3.59
CA ALA A 165 17.90 -2.33 -3.03
C ALA A 165 16.60 -2.02 -3.79
N LEU A 166 16.38 -0.77 -4.15
CA LEU A 166 15.20 -0.37 -4.91
C LEU A 166 15.20 -0.99 -6.31
N GLU A 167 16.36 -1.02 -6.97
CA GLU A 167 16.49 -1.66 -8.28
C GLU A 167 16.29 -3.17 -8.22
N ASN A 168 16.86 -3.85 -7.22
CA ASN A 168 16.65 -5.29 -6.99
C ASN A 168 15.18 -5.62 -6.73
N ILE A 169 14.48 -4.78 -5.95
CA ILE A 169 13.05 -4.95 -5.70
C ILE A 169 12.24 -4.74 -6.97
N ARG A 170 12.53 -3.70 -7.77
CA ARG A 170 11.86 -3.45 -9.05
C ARG A 170 12.00 -4.64 -9.99
N GLN A 171 13.22 -5.14 -10.19
CA GLN A 171 13.48 -6.30 -11.02
C GLN A 171 12.77 -7.56 -10.50
N GLY A 172 12.75 -7.77 -9.18
CA GLY A 172 12.06 -8.89 -8.55
C GLY A 172 10.54 -8.83 -8.73
N VAL A 173 9.93 -7.65 -8.62
CA VAL A 173 8.49 -7.44 -8.87
C VAL A 173 8.15 -7.73 -10.34
N GLU A 174 8.93 -7.20 -11.27
CA GLU A 174 8.70 -7.46 -12.70
C GLU A 174 8.93 -8.93 -13.06
N GLY A 175 9.92 -9.58 -12.45
CA GLY A 175 10.13 -11.03 -12.58
C GLY A 175 8.93 -11.84 -12.08
N TRP A 176 8.36 -11.45 -10.91
CA TRP A 176 7.17 -12.09 -10.37
C TRP A 176 5.95 -11.91 -11.29
N LYS A 177 5.70 -10.69 -11.78
CA LYS A 177 4.62 -10.39 -12.74
C LYS A 177 4.70 -11.28 -13.98
N LYS A 178 5.87 -11.35 -14.62
CA LYS A 178 6.10 -12.16 -15.82
C LYS A 178 5.85 -13.65 -15.56
N LYS A 179 6.41 -14.18 -14.47
CA LYS A 179 6.28 -15.59 -14.08
C LYS A 179 4.82 -15.99 -13.84
N ASN A 180 4.04 -15.14 -13.22
CA ASN A 180 2.66 -15.42 -12.83
C ASN A 180 1.62 -14.86 -13.81
N LYS A 181 2.04 -14.26 -14.93
CA LYS A 181 1.18 -13.64 -15.95
C LYS A 181 0.17 -12.66 -15.32
N LYS A 182 0.65 -11.84 -14.40
CA LYS A 182 -0.16 -10.85 -13.69
C LYS A 182 0.29 -9.43 -14.08
N GLU A 183 -0.68 -8.56 -14.29
CA GLU A 183 -0.45 -7.14 -14.53
C GLU A 183 -1.10 -6.33 -13.43
N PHE A 184 -0.37 -5.39 -12.86
CA PHE A 184 -0.84 -4.38 -11.94
C PHE A 184 0.13 -3.20 -11.94
N SER A 185 -0.36 -2.01 -11.64
CA SER A 185 0.49 -0.84 -11.47
C SER A 185 1.30 -0.94 -10.17
N CYS A 186 2.60 -0.67 -10.23
CA CYS A 186 3.50 -0.71 -9.07
C CYS A 186 4.54 0.40 -9.15
#